data_23f18c0a4167e58c274fc60884254329
#
_entry.id   23f18c0a4167e58c274fc60884254329
#
_cell.length_a   1.000
_cell.length_b   1.000
_cell.length_c   1.000
_cell.angle_alpha   90.00
_cell.angle_beta   90.00
_cell.angle_gamma   90.00
#
_symmetry.space_group_name_H-M   'P 1'
#
loop_
_entity.id
_entity.type
_entity.pdbx_description
1 polymer ?
#
loop_
_entity_poly.entity_id
_entity_poly.type
_entity_poly.pdbx_seq_one_letter_code
_entity_poly.pdbx_strand_id
1 'polypeptide(L)'
;VDIVIGTHKLLQDDVKFKNLGLVIIDEEHRFGVRQKEQLKTLRSEVDILTLTATPIPRTLNMAVAGMRDLSIIATPPARRLSVCTFVMEQNNPTIKEALLRELLRGGQVYYLHNDVKTIEKCAADLAELVPEARIGIGHGQMRERELEQVMGDFYHKRFNVLIASTIIETGIDVPSANTIIIERADKFGLAQLHQLRGRVGRSHHQAYAYLLTPQRKQMTDD
;
A
#
# COMPACT_ATOMS: atom_id res chain seq x y z
N VAL A 1 -25.87 -9.85 15.32
CA VAL A 1 -24.50 -9.74 14.79
C VAL A 1 -23.69 -8.98 15.82
N ASP A 2 -22.58 -9.58 16.27
CA ASP A 2 -21.78 -9.04 17.37
C ASP A 2 -20.57 -8.23 16.85
N ILE A 3 -20.12 -8.53 15.64
CA ILE A 3 -19.01 -7.82 14.97
C ILE A 3 -19.43 -7.48 13.54
N VAL A 4 -19.24 -6.23 13.15
CA VAL A 4 -19.46 -5.75 11.78
C VAL A 4 -18.16 -5.18 11.25
N ILE A 5 -17.74 -5.62 10.05
CA ILE A 5 -16.56 -5.13 9.37
C ILE A 5 -17.00 -4.48 8.06
N GLY A 6 -16.49 -3.28 7.79
CA GLY A 6 -16.83 -2.54 6.57
C GLY A 6 -15.98 -1.30 6.37
N THR A 7 -16.33 -0.54 5.36
CA THR A 7 -15.68 0.73 5.05
C THR A 7 -16.26 1.88 5.86
N HIS A 8 -15.81 3.10 5.60
CA HIS A 8 -16.38 4.33 6.17
C HIS A 8 -17.92 4.49 5.99
N LYS A 9 -18.53 3.66 5.13
CA LYS A 9 -20.01 3.60 5.00
C LYS A 9 -20.69 3.21 6.30
N LEU A 10 -20.01 2.46 7.18
CA LEU A 10 -20.54 2.12 8.50
C LEU A 10 -20.76 3.34 9.43
N LEU A 11 -20.19 4.49 9.09
CA LEU A 11 -20.37 5.75 9.83
C LEU A 11 -21.52 6.60 9.30
N GLN A 12 -22.25 6.15 8.27
CA GLN A 12 -23.36 6.92 7.71
C GLN A 12 -24.58 6.89 8.65
N ASP A 13 -25.39 7.93 8.60
CA ASP A 13 -26.53 8.16 9.51
C ASP A 13 -27.65 7.10 9.39
N ASP A 14 -27.69 6.35 8.28
CA ASP A 14 -28.63 5.26 8.02
C ASP A 14 -28.21 3.94 8.70
N VAL A 15 -26.95 3.81 9.12
CA VAL A 15 -26.45 2.65 9.87
C VAL A 15 -26.63 2.88 11.37
N LYS A 16 -27.51 2.08 11.98
CA LYS A 16 -27.80 2.17 13.41
C LYS A 16 -27.35 0.91 14.14
N PHE A 17 -26.59 1.09 15.18
CA PHE A 17 -26.14 0.03 16.09
C PHE A 17 -26.99 0.09 17.37
N LYS A 18 -27.51 -1.05 17.80
CA LYS A 18 -28.37 -1.12 19.01
C LYS A 18 -27.53 -0.92 20.29
N ASN A 19 -26.37 -1.55 20.38
CA ASN A 19 -25.46 -1.52 21.53
C ASN A 19 -24.04 -1.49 21.03
N LEU A 20 -23.56 -0.36 20.56
CA LEU A 20 -22.18 -0.18 20.11
C LEU A 20 -21.29 0.09 21.30
N GLY A 21 -20.30 -0.79 21.57
CA GLY A 21 -19.37 -0.66 22.69
C GLY A 21 -17.96 -0.32 22.27
N LEU A 22 -17.53 -0.77 21.08
CA LEU A 22 -16.17 -0.55 20.60
C LEU A 22 -16.17 -0.26 19.09
N VAL A 23 -15.41 0.74 18.67
CA VAL A 23 -15.11 1.04 17.27
C VAL A 23 -13.60 0.92 17.06
N ILE A 24 -13.21 0.07 16.09
CA ILE A 24 -11.81 -0.07 15.68
C ILE A 24 -11.65 0.57 14.31
N ILE A 25 -10.68 1.47 14.18
CA ILE A 25 -10.42 2.25 12.96
C ILE A 25 -9.00 2.01 12.52
N ASP A 26 -8.85 1.52 11.30
CA ASP A 26 -7.55 1.42 10.65
C ASP A 26 -7.30 2.67 9.80
N GLU A 27 -6.09 3.24 9.94
CA GLU A 27 -5.64 4.42 9.18
C GLU A 27 -6.59 5.63 9.26
N GLU A 28 -6.96 6.08 10.47
CA GLU A 28 -7.85 7.24 10.73
C GLU A 28 -7.49 8.49 9.90
N HIS A 29 -6.21 8.65 9.54
CA HIS A 29 -5.75 9.79 8.78
C HIS A 29 -6.30 9.85 7.34
N ARG A 30 -6.80 8.75 6.80
CA ARG A 30 -7.45 8.67 5.49
C ARG A 30 -8.89 9.17 5.50
N PHE A 31 -9.47 9.37 6.67
CA PHE A 31 -10.83 9.87 6.81
C PHE A 31 -10.93 11.36 6.51
N GLY A 32 -11.95 11.73 5.75
CA GLY A 32 -12.29 13.13 5.48
C GLY A 32 -12.83 13.84 6.73
N VAL A 33 -13.06 15.16 6.61
CA VAL A 33 -13.52 16.00 7.72
C VAL A 33 -14.85 15.50 8.30
N ARG A 34 -15.82 15.17 7.45
CA ARG A 34 -17.15 14.70 7.86
C ARG A 34 -17.07 13.41 8.69
N GLN A 35 -16.30 12.42 8.24
CA GLN A 35 -16.13 11.17 8.98
C GLN A 35 -15.44 11.39 10.34
N LYS A 36 -14.49 12.32 10.41
CA LYS A 36 -13.80 12.69 11.66
C LYS A 36 -14.75 13.38 12.65
N GLU A 37 -15.70 14.15 12.17
CA GLU A 37 -16.73 14.78 13.02
C GLU A 37 -17.71 13.74 13.56
N GLN A 38 -18.17 12.82 12.72
CA GLN A 38 -19.01 11.69 13.16
C GLN A 38 -18.31 10.84 14.23
N LEU A 39 -17.01 10.55 14.05
CA LEU A 39 -16.21 9.85 15.05
C LEU A 39 -16.08 10.61 16.37
N LYS A 40 -15.98 11.95 16.33
CA LYS A 40 -15.95 12.77 17.56
C LYS A 40 -17.24 12.63 18.37
N THR A 41 -18.38 12.58 17.69
CA THR A 41 -19.67 12.39 18.34
C THR A 41 -19.78 11.02 18.99
N LEU A 42 -19.29 9.96 18.31
CA LEU A 42 -19.27 8.60 18.86
C LEU A 42 -18.32 8.45 20.08
N ARG A 43 -17.23 9.22 20.13
CA ARG A 43 -16.24 9.14 21.23
C ARG A 43 -16.79 9.48 22.62
N SER A 44 -17.90 10.15 22.72
CA SER A 44 -18.53 10.45 24.02
C SER A 44 -19.25 9.25 24.62
N GLU A 45 -19.57 8.22 23.82
CA GLU A 45 -20.44 7.12 24.22
C GLU A 45 -19.82 5.74 24.00
N VAL A 46 -18.71 5.64 23.23
CA VAL A 46 -18.13 4.38 22.75
C VAL A 46 -16.62 4.42 22.84
N ASP A 47 -16.01 3.31 23.23
CA ASP A 47 -14.55 3.15 23.18
C ASP A 47 -14.05 3.14 21.74
N ILE A 48 -12.99 3.90 21.46
CA ILE A 48 -12.42 3.99 20.11
C ILE A 48 -10.94 3.59 20.14
N LEU A 49 -10.61 2.53 19.40
CA LEU A 49 -9.24 2.09 19.11
C LEU A 49 -8.85 2.50 17.70
N THR A 50 -7.81 3.30 17.56
CA THR A 50 -7.25 3.66 16.25
C THR A 50 -5.92 2.96 16.01
N LEU A 51 -5.76 2.40 14.81
CA LEU A 51 -4.54 1.74 14.37
C LEU A 51 -3.88 2.58 13.27
N THR A 52 -2.57 2.65 13.24
CA THR A 52 -1.82 3.27 12.15
C THR A 52 -0.40 2.73 12.08
N ALA A 53 0.11 2.55 10.86
CA ALA A 53 1.51 2.22 10.65
C ALA A 53 2.41 3.48 10.59
N THR A 54 1.83 4.63 10.29
CA THR A 54 2.53 5.91 10.11
C THR A 54 1.80 7.02 10.86
N PRO A 55 2.02 7.17 12.17
CA PRO A 55 1.36 8.21 12.94
C PRO A 55 1.78 9.58 12.42
N ILE A 56 0.79 10.43 12.07
CA ILE A 56 1.05 11.82 11.72
C ILE A 56 1.47 12.62 12.96
N PRO A 57 2.31 13.65 12.81
CA PRO A 57 2.81 14.46 13.94
C PRO A 57 1.71 14.96 14.87
N ARG A 58 0.53 15.31 14.35
CA ARG A 58 -0.62 15.75 15.16
C ARG A 58 -1.13 14.66 16.09
N THR A 59 -1.26 13.42 15.62
CA THR A 59 -1.74 12.28 16.43
C THR A 59 -0.70 11.95 17.50
N LEU A 60 0.59 11.98 17.15
CA LEU A 60 1.69 11.79 18.08
C LEU A 60 1.73 12.89 19.15
N ASN A 61 1.56 14.16 18.76
CA ASN A 61 1.50 15.29 19.68
C ASN A 61 0.31 15.18 20.65
N MET A 62 -0.86 14.71 20.20
CA MET A 62 -2.01 14.47 21.06
C MET A 62 -1.77 13.35 22.07
N ALA A 63 -1.04 12.31 21.69
CA ALA A 63 -0.65 11.23 22.60
C ALA A 63 0.37 11.73 23.64
N VAL A 64 1.40 12.45 23.19
CA VAL A 64 2.43 13.05 24.10
C VAL A 64 1.80 14.07 25.05
N ALA A 65 0.76 14.80 24.61
CA ALA A 65 0.02 15.74 25.47
C ALA A 65 -0.97 15.05 26.43
N GLY A 66 -1.00 13.71 26.48
CA GLY A 66 -1.89 12.96 27.41
C GLY A 66 -3.36 12.97 27.00
N MET A 67 -3.68 13.41 25.79
CA MET A 67 -5.07 13.42 25.29
C MET A 67 -5.52 12.07 24.73
N ARG A 68 -4.59 11.14 24.50
CA ARG A 68 -4.83 9.77 24.04
C ARG A 68 -3.77 8.85 24.62
N ASP A 69 -4.18 7.66 25.02
CA ASP A 69 -3.26 6.58 25.34
C ASP A 69 -2.59 6.08 24.05
N LEU A 70 -1.30 5.77 24.14
CA LEU A 70 -0.52 5.27 23.01
C LEU A 70 0.13 3.94 23.38
N SER A 71 -0.14 2.93 22.56
CA SER A 71 0.57 1.65 22.62
C SER A 71 1.35 1.43 21.32
N ILE A 72 2.59 0.97 21.45
CA ILE A 72 3.48 0.69 20.32
C ILE A 72 3.68 -0.83 20.21
N ILE A 73 3.30 -1.38 19.04
CA ILE A 73 3.59 -2.77 18.70
C ILE A 73 4.95 -2.79 17.98
N ALA A 74 6.03 -3.00 18.74
CA ALA A 74 7.40 -2.93 18.23
C ALA A 74 7.96 -4.30 17.79
N THR A 75 7.37 -5.41 18.25
CA THR A 75 7.87 -6.75 17.95
C THR A 75 7.34 -7.22 16.58
N PRO A 76 8.22 -7.47 15.59
CA PRO A 76 7.78 -8.02 14.30
C PRO A 76 7.31 -9.47 14.49
N PRO A 77 6.41 -9.96 13.60
CA PRO A 77 6.03 -11.37 13.61
C PRO A 77 7.23 -12.30 13.46
N ALA A 78 7.19 -13.43 14.16
CA ALA A 78 8.24 -14.44 14.08
C ALA A 78 8.46 -14.90 12.61
N ARG A 79 9.72 -15.07 12.21
CA ARG A 79 10.14 -15.51 10.87
C ARG A 79 9.91 -14.51 9.73
N ARG A 80 9.60 -13.25 10.03
CA ARG A 80 9.52 -12.21 9.00
C ARG A 80 10.93 -11.69 8.69
N LEU A 81 11.36 -11.84 7.44
CA LEU A 81 12.61 -11.25 6.96
C LEU A 81 12.40 -9.75 6.67
N SER A 82 13.43 -8.96 6.95
CA SER A 82 13.42 -7.54 6.57
C SER A 82 13.42 -7.38 5.06
N VAL A 83 12.71 -6.36 4.55
CA VAL A 83 12.70 -6.07 3.12
C VAL A 83 14.03 -5.44 2.72
N CYS A 84 14.79 -6.09 1.83
CA CYS A 84 15.99 -5.50 1.25
C CYS A 84 15.60 -4.33 0.35
N THR A 85 16.06 -3.12 0.70
CA THR A 85 15.68 -1.90 0.01
C THR A 85 16.88 -1.32 -0.73
N PHE A 86 16.71 -1.05 -2.03
CA PHE A 86 17.70 -0.45 -2.90
C PHE A 86 17.20 0.88 -3.40
N VAL A 87 18.05 1.90 -3.35
CA VAL A 87 17.82 3.22 -3.96
C VAL A 87 18.84 3.40 -5.06
N MET A 88 18.39 3.56 -6.31
CA MET A 88 19.27 3.60 -7.47
C MET A 88 18.67 4.34 -8.65
N GLU A 89 19.53 4.76 -9.59
CA GLU A 89 19.06 5.33 -10.85
C GLU A 89 18.30 4.27 -11.67
N GLN A 90 17.22 4.70 -12.29
CA GLN A 90 16.40 3.87 -13.16
C GLN A 90 17.23 3.40 -14.37
N ASN A 91 17.31 2.10 -14.55
CA ASN A 91 17.93 1.48 -15.71
C ASN A 91 17.28 0.13 -16.03
N ASN A 92 17.20 -0.19 -17.32
CA ASN A 92 16.56 -1.41 -17.80
C ASN A 92 17.23 -2.70 -17.33
N PRO A 93 18.58 -2.81 -17.27
CA PRO A 93 19.22 -4.01 -16.76
C PRO A 93 18.81 -4.37 -15.33
N THR A 94 18.75 -3.40 -14.42
CA THR A 94 18.31 -3.63 -13.04
C THR A 94 16.84 -4.02 -12.95
N ILE A 95 15.98 -3.35 -13.72
CA ILE A 95 14.55 -3.69 -13.77
C ILE A 95 14.36 -5.11 -14.26
N LYS A 96 15.05 -5.49 -15.35
CA LYS A 96 15.01 -6.84 -15.90
C LYS A 96 15.47 -7.88 -14.88
N GLU A 97 16.58 -7.63 -14.21
CA GLU A 97 17.13 -8.55 -13.19
C GLU A 97 16.16 -8.70 -12.02
N ALA A 98 15.58 -7.61 -11.52
CA ALA A 98 14.62 -7.62 -10.41
C ALA A 98 13.37 -8.42 -10.76
N LEU A 99 12.80 -8.20 -11.96
CA LEU A 99 11.67 -8.95 -12.47
C LEU A 99 11.98 -10.44 -12.60
N LEU A 100 13.02 -10.78 -13.34
CA LEU A 100 13.39 -12.19 -13.57
C LEU A 100 13.70 -12.94 -12.28
N ARG A 101 14.38 -12.32 -11.31
CA ARG A 101 14.66 -12.93 -10.00
C ARG A 101 13.37 -13.35 -9.30
N GLU A 102 12.34 -12.50 -9.31
CA GLU A 102 11.08 -12.80 -8.68
C GLU A 102 10.30 -13.86 -9.45
N LEU A 103 10.20 -13.71 -10.77
CA LEU A 103 9.45 -14.62 -11.63
C LEU A 103 10.01 -16.04 -11.63
N LEU A 104 11.35 -16.19 -11.65
CA LEU A 104 12.02 -17.50 -11.61
C LEU A 104 11.75 -18.29 -10.33
N ARG A 105 11.50 -17.62 -9.20
CA ARG A 105 11.09 -18.28 -7.95
C ARG A 105 9.58 -18.47 -7.79
N GLY A 106 8.80 -18.15 -8.84
CA GLY A 106 7.34 -18.28 -8.85
C GLY A 106 6.59 -17.20 -8.04
N GLY A 107 7.28 -16.11 -7.69
CA GLY A 107 6.70 -14.95 -7.02
C GLY A 107 6.03 -13.97 -7.98
N GLN A 108 5.56 -12.86 -7.43
CA GLN A 108 4.89 -11.80 -8.16
C GLN A 108 5.53 -10.44 -7.82
N VAL A 109 5.38 -9.49 -8.74
CA VAL A 109 5.98 -8.15 -8.64
C VAL A 109 4.91 -7.08 -8.68
N TYR A 110 4.97 -6.14 -7.73
CA TYR A 110 4.34 -4.83 -7.87
C TYR A 110 5.29 -3.89 -8.60
N TYR A 111 4.79 -3.28 -9.67
CA TYR A 111 5.50 -2.24 -10.40
C TYR A 111 4.71 -0.93 -10.32
N LEU A 112 5.23 0.03 -9.57
CA LEU A 112 4.54 1.30 -9.36
C LEU A 112 4.94 2.31 -10.43
N HIS A 113 3.97 2.69 -11.25
CA HIS A 113 4.09 3.72 -12.29
C HIS A 113 2.98 4.76 -12.09
N ASN A 114 3.34 5.93 -11.57
CA ASN A 114 2.35 6.91 -11.10
C ASN A 114 1.88 7.89 -12.19
N ASP A 115 1.84 7.45 -13.43
CA ASP A 115 1.27 8.23 -14.55
C ASP A 115 0.32 7.35 -15.37
N VAL A 116 -0.98 7.54 -15.14
CA VAL A 116 -2.02 6.76 -15.83
C VAL A 116 -1.99 6.93 -17.35
N LYS A 117 -1.54 8.09 -17.85
CA LYS A 117 -1.49 8.35 -19.30
C LYS A 117 -0.42 7.52 -20.02
N THR A 118 0.61 7.14 -19.32
CA THR A 118 1.75 6.40 -19.87
C THR A 118 1.84 4.96 -19.35
N ILE A 119 0.90 4.51 -18.52
CA ILE A 119 0.93 3.20 -17.87
C ILE A 119 0.88 2.04 -18.90
N GLU A 120 0.10 2.18 -19.97
CA GLU A 120 0.02 1.16 -21.03
C GLU A 120 1.33 1.07 -21.84
N LYS A 121 1.97 2.22 -22.08
CA LYS A 121 3.29 2.24 -22.71
C LYS A 121 4.32 1.57 -21.81
N CYS A 122 4.31 1.88 -20.53
CA CYS A 122 5.17 1.23 -19.54
C CYS A 122 4.97 -0.30 -19.55
N ALA A 123 3.74 -0.78 -19.67
CA ALA A 123 3.44 -2.20 -19.78
C ALA A 123 4.01 -2.83 -21.06
N ALA A 124 3.91 -2.15 -22.18
CA ALA A 124 4.48 -2.61 -23.44
C ALA A 124 6.02 -2.67 -23.37
N ASP A 125 6.65 -1.62 -22.86
CA ASP A 125 8.11 -1.56 -22.69
C ASP A 125 8.63 -2.67 -21.74
N LEU A 126 7.90 -2.98 -20.67
CA LEU A 126 8.23 -4.07 -19.75
C LEU A 126 8.00 -5.46 -20.37
N ALA A 127 6.95 -5.63 -21.18
CA ALA A 127 6.70 -6.89 -21.89
C ALA A 127 7.79 -7.17 -22.94
N GLU A 128 8.32 -6.15 -23.60
CA GLU A 128 9.48 -6.28 -24.50
C GLU A 128 10.75 -6.60 -23.73
N LEU A 129 10.97 -5.96 -22.58
CA LEU A 129 12.15 -6.16 -21.74
C LEU A 129 12.20 -7.55 -21.11
N VAL A 130 11.04 -8.09 -20.68
CA VAL A 130 10.87 -9.39 -20.01
C VAL A 130 9.68 -10.12 -20.62
N PRO A 131 9.87 -10.87 -21.72
CA PRO A 131 8.77 -11.56 -22.41
C PRO A 131 8.04 -12.61 -21.56
N GLU A 132 8.66 -13.09 -20.47
CA GLU A 132 8.07 -14.03 -19.53
C GLU A 132 7.07 -13.36 -18.57
N ALA A 133 7.04 -12.03 -18.53
CA ALA A 133 6.14 -11.29 -17.68
C ALA A 133 4.70 -11.33 -18.24
N ARG A 134 3.79 -11.82 -17.43
CA ARG A 134 2.35 -11.67 -17.66
C ARG A 134 1.89 -10.47 -16.87
N ILE A 135 1.60 -9.40 -17.58
CA ILE A 135 1.39 -8.07 -17.00
C ILE A 135 -0.11 -7.78 -16.87
N GLY A 136 -0.53 -7.37 -15.68
CA GLY A 136 -1.82 -6.75 -15.44
C GLY A 136 -1.62 -5.27 -15.11
N ILE A 137 -2.63 -4.44 -15.43
CA ILE A 137 -2.62 -3.00 -15.17
C ILE A 137 -3.77 -2.67 -14.23
N GLY A 138 -3.49 -1.85 -13.20
CA GLY A 138 -4.49 -1.33 -12.30
C GLY A 138 -4.23 0.14 -11.94
N HIS A 139 -5.23 1.01 -12.05
CA HIS A 139 -5.07 2.42 -11.72
C HIS A 139 -6.36 3.05 -11.18
N GLY A 140 -6.25 4.16 -10.46
CA GLY A 140 -7.36 4.81 -9.76
C GLY A 140 -8.46 5.41 -10.64
N GLN A 141 -8.32 5.43 -11.96
CA GLN A 141 -9.37 5.86 -12.89
C GLN A 141 -10.23 4.69 -13.40
N MET A 142 -9.86 3.45 -13.06
CA MET A 142 -10.67 2.27 -13.38
C MET A 142 -11.93 2.26 -12.51
N ARG A 143 -12.99 1.64 -13.02
CA ARG A 143 -14.18 1.38 -12.22
C ARG A 143 -13.86 0.41 -11.08
N GLU A 144 -14.52 0.56 -9.94
CA GLU A 144 -14.27 -0.26 -8.74
C GLU A 144 -14.30 -1.77 -9.05
N ARG A 145 -15.29 -2.22 -9.83
CA ARG A 145 -15.41 -3.64 -10.24
C ARG A 145 -14.24 -4.13 -11.10
N GLU A 146 -13.76 -3.28 -12.01
CA GLU A 146 -12.62 -3.62 -12.89
C GLU A 146 -11.35 -3.75 -12.05
N LEU A 147 -11.17 -2.84 -11.11
CA LEU A 147 -10.04 -2.87 -10.19
C LEU A 147 -10.08 -4.10 -9.27
N GLU A 148 -11.24 -4.42 -8.71
CA GLU A 148 -11.45 -5.64 -7.92
C GLU A 148 -11.12 -6.90 -8.74
N GLN A 149 -11.55 -6.94 -10.00
CA GLN A 149 -11.24 -8.05 -10.89
C GLN A 149 -9.73 -8.18 -11.12
N VAL A 150 -9.03 -7.07 -11.44
CA VAL A 150 -7.58 -7.05 -11.63
C VAL A 150 -6.85 -7.53 -10.39
N MET A 151 -7.25 -7.04 -9.21
CA MET A 151 -6.63 -7.45 -7.96
C MET A 151 -6.90 -8.92 -7.63
N GLY A 152 -8.12 -9.42 -7.90
CA GLY A 152 -8.46 -10.83 -7.79
C GLY A 152 -7.63 -11.73 -8.72
N ASP A 153 -7.47 -11.30 -9.96
CA ASP A 153 -6.66 -12.00 -10.96
C ASP A 153 -5.17 -12.02 -10.56
N PHE A 154 -4.67 -10.95 -9.99
CA PHE A 154 -3.32 -10.89 -9.44
C PHE A 154 -3.17 -11.83 -8.24
N TYR A 155 -4.10 -11.81 -7.29
CA TYR A 155 -4.09 -12.71 -6.14
C TYR A 155 -4.06 -14.18 -6.57
N HIS A 156 -4.84 -14.54 -7.60
CA HIS A 156 -4.89 -15.90 -8.16
C HIS A 156 -3.76 -16.21 -9.16
N LYS A 157 -2.73 -15.36 -9.26
CA LYS A 157 -1.55 -15.55 -10.13
C LYS A 157 -1.89 -15.69 -11.63
N ARG A 158 -2.99 -15.12 -12.10
CA ARG A 158 -3.31 -15.11 -13.54
C ARG A 158 -2.29 -14.29 -14.32
N PHE A 159 -1.71 -13.29 -13.67
CA PHE A 159 -0.52 -12.58 -14.11
C PHE A 159 0.49 -12.45 -12.95
N ASN A 160 1.76 -12.19 -13.27
CA ASN A 160 2.85 -12.21 -12.32
C ASN A 160 3.49 -10.82 -12.08
N VAL A 161 3.13 -9.83 -12.88
CA VAL A 161 3.51 -8.42 -12.70
C VAL A 161 2.24 -7.57 -12.70
N LEU A 162 2.04 -6.79 -11.65
CA LEU A 162 0.98 -5.79 -11.58
C LEU A 162 1.61 -4.40 -11.70
N ILE A 163 1.36 -3.74 -12.83
CA ILE A 163 1.68 -2.32 -12.98
C ILE A 163 0.53 -1.52 -12.42
N ALA A 164 0.82 -0.66 -11.46
CA ALA A 164 -0.22 0.10 -10.79
C ALA A 164 0.20 1.53 -10.49
N SER A 165 -0.77 2.43 -10.43
CA SER A 165 -0.61 3.72 -9.78
C SER A 165 -0.65 3.56 -8.26
N THR A 166 -0.82 4.64 -7.49
CA THR A 166 -0.85 4.63 -6.02
C THR A 166 -1.94 3.77 -5.37
N ILE A 167 -2.81 3.10 -6.15
CA ILE A 167 -3.87 2.20 -5.63
C ILE A 167 -3.35 1.00 -4.81
N ILE A 168 -2.08 0.62 -4.96
CA ILE A 168 -1.46 -0.45 -4.15
C ILE A 168 -1.56 -0.14 -2.64
N GLU A 169 -1.81 1.11 -2.28
CA GLU A 169 -2.04 1.52 -0.88
C GLU A 169 -3.34 0.95 -0.29
N THR A 170 -4.26 0.40 -1.09
CA THR A 170 -5.61 -0.02 -0.66
C THR A 170 -5.69 -1.34 0.13
N GLY A 171 -4.60 -1.84 0.66
CA GLY A 171 -4.67 -2.84 1.74
C GLY A 171 -4.83 -4.30 1.33
N ILE A 172 -4.87 -4.64 0.04
CA ILE A 172 -4.95 -6.03 -0.39
C ILE A 172 -3.62 -6.72 -0.10
N ASP A 173 -3.69 -7.82 0.64
CA ASP A 173 -2.55 -8.66 0.96
C ASP A 173 -2.35 -9.74 -0.11
N VAL A 174 -1.22 -9.69 -0.82
CA VAL A 174 -0.83 -10.72 -1.79
C VAL A 174 0.49 -11.36 -1.33
N PRO A 175 0.43 -12.47 -0.60
CA PRO A 175 1.62 -13.08 0.02
C PRO A 175 2.71 -13.50 -0.98
N SER A 176 2.34 -13.76 -2.22
CA SER A 176 3.26 -14.11 -3.31
C SER A 176 3.98 -12.93 -3.95
N ALA A 177 3.57 -11.69 -3.64
CA ALA A 177 4.22 -10.48 -4.12
C ALA A 177 5.36 -10.10 -3.16
N ASN A 178 6.58 -10.50 -3.48
CA ASN A 178 7.74 -10.25 -2.64
C ASN A 178 8.72 -9.23 -3.23
N THR A 179 8.43 -8.69 -4.39
CA THR A 179 9.22 -7.60 -4.99
C THR A 179 8.31 -6.42 -5.33
N ILE A 180 8.76 -5.23 -4.97
CA ILE A 180 8.14 -3.96 -5.40
C ILE A 180 9.20 -3.10 -6.09
N ILE A 181 8.85 -2.56 -7.26
CA ILE A 181 9.66 -1.61 -8.01
C ILE A 181 8.86 -0.30 -8.07
N ILE A 182 9.45 0.80 -7.62
CA ILE A 182 8.80 2.10 -7.55
C ILE A 182 9.56 3.05 -8.47
N GLU A 183 8.96 3.41 -9.59
CA GLU A 183 9.49 4.45 -10.48
C GLU A 183 9.31 5.84 -9.85
N ARG A 184 10.25 6.71 -10.16
CA ARG A 184 10.22 8.10 -9.66
C ARG A 184 9.97 8.16 -8.16
N ALA A 185 10.74 7.36 -7.40
CA ALA A 185 10.66 7.33 -5.94
C ALA A 185 10.91 8.71 -5.31
N ASP A 186 11.62 9.58 -6.01
CA ASP A 186 11.85 11.00 -5.68
C ASP A 186 10.57 11.83 -5.53
N LYS A 187 9.45 11.38 -6.13
CA LYS A 187 8.15 12.08 -6.05
C LYS A 187 7.27 11.65 -4.89
N PHE A 188 7.71 10.73 -4.07
CA PHE A 188 6.94 10.20 -2.95
C PHE A 188 7.52 10.67 -1.61
N GLY A 189 6.65 11.03 -0.69
CA GLY A 189 7.06 11.29 0.69
C GLY A 189 7.57 10.02 1.39
N LEU A 190 8.48 10.18 2.35
CA LEU A 190 9.11 9.07 3.07
C LEU A 190 8.08 8.12 3.73
N ALA A 191 7.04 8.67 4.35
CA ALA A 191 5.96 7.87 4.95
C ALA A 191 5.24 7.01 3.92
N GLN A 192 4.99 7.55 2.72
CA GLN A 192 4.36 6.84 1.62
C GLN A 192 5.26 5.73 1.08
N LEU A 193 6.56 5.98 0.93
CA LEU A 193 7.53 4.95 0.53
C LEU A 193 7.59 3.81 1.55
N HIS A 194 7.53 4.12 2.85
CA HIS A 194 7.44 3.08 3.89
C HIS A 194 6.16 2.25 3.79
N GLN A 195 5.01 2.86 3.51
CA GLN A 195 3.75 2.14 3.31
C GLN A 195 3.80 1.23 2.08
N LEU A 196 4.31 1.75 0.95
CA LEU A 196 4.48 1.00 -0.28
C LEU A 196 5.45 -0.19 -0.10
N ARG A 197 6.60 0.05 0.54
CA ARG A 197 7.53 -1.02 0.90
C ARG A 197 6.88 -2.10 1.76
N GLY A 198 6.00 -1.71 2.67
CA GLY A 198 5.25 -2.62 3.53
C GLY A 198 4.23 -3.50 2.81
N ARG A 199 3.99 -3.30 1.52
CA ARG A 199 3.13 -4.17 0.69
C ARG A 199 3.79 -5.48 0.30
N VAL A 200 5.11 -5.59 0.42
CA VAL A 200 5.88 -6.81 0.20
C VAL A 200 6.48 -7.32 1.51
N GLY A 201 6.99 -8.55 1.51
CA GLY A 201 7.60 -9.15 2.69
C GLY A 201 6.59 -9.67 3.72
N ARG A 202 5.43 -10.11 3.27
CA ARG A 202 4.39 -10.71 4.10
C ARG A 202 4.44 -12.23 4.10
N SER A 203 5.41 -12.81 3.44
CA SER A 203 5.71 -14.24 3.42
C SER A 203 7.06 -14.52 4.10
N HIS A 204 7.45 -15.79 4.16
CA HIS A 204 8.75 -16.23 4.65
C HIS A 204 9.89 -16.08 3.62
N HIS A 205 9.57 -15.64 2.40
CA HIS A 205 10.57 -15.39 1.35
C HIS A 205 11.20 -14.01 1.52
N GLN A 206 12.47 -13.89 1.14
CA GLN A 206 13.15 -12.60 1.10
C GLN A 206 12.43 -11.65 0.13
N ALA A 207 12.06 -10.49 0.63
CA ALA A 207 11.41 -9.46 -0.16
C ALA A 207 12.38 -8.33 -0.53
N TYR A 208 12.09 -7.68 -1.65
CA TYR A 208 12.91 -6.63 -2.24
C TYR A 208 12.08 -5.40 -2.59
N ALA A 209 12.62 -4.23 -2.31
CA ALA A 209 12.06 -2.95 -2.73
C ALA A 209 13.10 -2.16 -3.51
N TYR A 210 12.80 -1.84 -4.76
CA TYR A 210 13.64 -1.03 -5.63
C TYR A 210 13.01 0.35 -5.75
N LEU A 211 13.68 1.35 -5.19
CA LEU A 211 13.29 2.75 -5.27
C LEU A 211 14.09 3.40 -6.40
N LEU A 212 13.47 3.55 -7.55
CA LEU A 212 14.12 4.05 -8.75
C LEU A 212 14.00 5.57 -8.81
N THR A 213 15.15 6.24 -8.94
CA THR A 213 15.25 7.68 -9.09
C THR A 213 15.67 8.04 -10.51
N PRO A 214 15.37 9.25 -11.00
CA PRO A 214 15.97 9.76 -12.22
C PRO A 214 17.48 10.04 -11.98
N GLN A 215 18.18 10.41 -13.04
CA GLN A 215 19.55 10.88 -12.90
C GLN A 215 19.63 12.06 -11.92
N ARG A 216 20.68 12.09 -11.10
CA ARG A 216 20.85 13.08 -10.03
C ARG A 216 20.69 14.55 -10.49
N LYS A 217 21.05 14.85 -11.75
CA LYS A 217 20.86 16.19 -12.36
C LYS A 217 19.38 16.59 -12.56
N GLN A 218 18.45 15.65 -12.45
CA GLN A 218 17.01 15.87 -12.65
C GLN A 218 16.23 15.83 -11.33
N MET A 219 16.93 15.65 -10.22
CA MET A 219 16.34 15.71 -8.87
C MET A 219 16.40 17.15 -8.36
N THR A 220 15.37 17.56 -7.64
CA THR A 220 15.37 18.80 -6.84
C THR A 220 16.14 18.58 -5.55
N ASP A 221 16.72 19.64 -4.99
CA ASP A 221 17.48 19.58 -3.73
C ASP A 221 16.59 19.50 -2.47
N ASP A 222 15.28 19.27 -2.61
CA ASP A 222 14.31 19.18 -1.50
C ASP A 222 14.22 17.77 -0.90
#